data_d471cf70c3a495270f638829e15d4bcc
#
_entry.id   d471cf70c3a495270f638829e15d4bcc
#
_cell.length_a   1.000
_cell.length_b   1.000
_cell.length_c   1.000
_cell.angle_alpha   90.00
_cell.angle_beta   90.00
_cell.angle_gamma   90.00
#
_symmetry.space_group_name_H-M   'P 1'
#
loop_
_entity.id
_entity.type
_entity.pdbx_description
1 polymer ?
#
loop_
_entity_poly.entity_id
_entity_poly.type
_entity_poly.pdbx_seq_one_letter_code
_entity_poly.pdbx_strand_id
1 'polypeptide(L)'
;MQTADVILIGGGIVGSSIACHLVAAGCNKVTVIERETAQGKGSTGKSMGGVRAQFSTPVNIQMSLYSIPYYASFEERLGNPCDYRPQGYLFCATGESHLAYLRANYEKQVAMGLKNVRLVDGDEIRSLFPRLRGDDILGGSFCSTDGFVDPYSAMIGFMMWAGDRGATLWKNTSVTGIANKKGSFEITTTREPVSAPVVVNCAGAWAASIAKMVGISLPVEPLRRMLVPTEPFDQFPHTAPMIIDMSNGFHFRPEARGFLLAWNDPEETAGYKTDFDPNFIEKILTRAADRVPVFENVAVNPKKAWAGLYEMTPDHHPVLGESAEVPGFFFANGFSGHGVMHAPATGKILSDLILTKKTDLIDVSLLNFARFAEGRMIHETAVL
;
A
#
# COMPACT_ATOMS: atom_id res chain seq x y z
N MET A 1 9.61 22.78 25.44
CA MET A 1 9.61 21.74 24.42
C MET A 1 8.41 20.85 24.67
N GLN A 2 7.59 20.59 23.65
CA GLN A 2 6.44 19.68 23.78
C GLN A 2 6.94 18.24 23.94
N THR A 3 6.12 17.39 24.58
CA THR A 3 6.44 15.96 24.79
C THR A 3 5.29 15.08 24.30
N ALA A 4 5.63 13.97 23.71
CA ALA A 4 4.71 12.91 23.32
C ALA A 4 5.20 11.56 23.88
N ASP A 5 4.31 10.55 23.93
CA ASP A 5 4.70 9.16 24.21
C ASP A 5 5.26 8.51 22.94
N VAL A 6 4.61 8.80 21.79
CA VAL A 6 5.02 8.31 20.47
C VAL A 6 4.92 9.45 19.45
N ILE A 7 5.96 9.60 18.62
CA ILE A 7 5.95 10.49 17.46
C ILE A 7 5.97 9.65 16.19
N LEU A 8 5.01 9.90 15.30
CA LEU A 8 4.91 9.29 13.98
C LEU A 8 5.33 10.33 12.93
N ILE A 9 6.37 10.02 12.15
CA ILE A 9 6.88 10.91 11.10
C ILE A 9 6.27 10.47 9.75
N GLY A 10 5.26 11.20 9.30
CA GLY A 10 4.46 10.94 8.11
C GLY A 10 3.00 10.65 8.43
N GLY A 11 2.10 11.53 7.96
CA GLY A 11 0.64 11.45 8.13
C GLY A 11 -0.09 10.75 6.99
N GLY A 12 0.57 9.86 6.25
CA GLY A 12 -0.05 8.98 5.26
C GLY A 12 -0.93 7.90 5.90
N ILE A 13 -1.51 6.99 5.08
CA ILE A 13 -2.44 5.97 5.59
C ILE A 13 -1.78 5.05 6.63
N VAL A 14 -0.49 4.73 6.48
CA VAL A 14 0.26 3.90 7.43
C VAL A 14 0.39 4.61 8.77
N GLY A 15 0.89 5.85 8.79
CA GLY A 15 1.02 6.63 10.03
C GLY A 15 -0.32 6.90 10.70
N SER A 16 -1.38 7.19 9.92
CA SER A 16 -2.74 7.38 10.44
C SER A 16 -3.30 6.10 11.06
N SER A 17 -3.07 4.94 10.43
CA SER A 17 -3.46 3.64 11.00
C SER A 17 -2.71 3.33 12.29
N ILE A 18 -1.39 3.57 12.34
CA ILE A 18 -0.60 3.35 13.56
C ILE A 18 -1.12 4.27 14.68
N ALA A 19 -1.38 5.55 14.40
CA ALA A 19 -1.95 6.47 15.38
C ALA A 19 -3.29 5.96 15.93
N CYS A 20 -4.18 5.50 15.05
CA CYS A 20 -5.47 4.93 15.42
C CYS A 20 -5.32 3.72 16.36
N HIS A 21 -4.47 2.76 16.00
CA HIS A 21 -4.28 1.55 16.80
C HIS A 21 -3.57 1.82 18.14
N LEU A 22 -2.60 2.74 18.18
CA LEU A 22 -1.95 3.16 19.43
C LEU A 22 -2.95 3.76 20.40
N VAL A 23 -3.78 4.70 19.93
CA VAL A 23 -4.82 5.32 20.77
C VAL A 23 -5.87 4.30 21.19
N ALA A 24 -6.28 3.40 20.30
CA ALA A 24 -7.19 2.29 20.63
C ALA A 24 -6.64 1.37 21.71
N ALA A 25 -5.32 1.22 21.76
CA ALA A 25 -4.62 0.42 22.77
C ALA A 25 -4.24 1.21 24.05
N GLY A 26 -4.71 2.48 24.18
CA GLY A 26 -4.53 3.29 25.39
C GLY A 26 -3.29 4.18 25.42
N CYS A 27 -2.58 4.37 24.31
CA CYS A 27 -1.49 5.36 24.25
C CYS A 27 -2.07 6.78 24.26
N ASN A 28 -1.69 7.61 25.23
CA ASN A 28 -2.41 8.87 25.50
C ASN A 28 -1.87 10.07 24.69
N LYS A 29 -0.59 10.09 24.32
CA LYS A 29 0.06 11.25 23.70
C LYS A 29 0.75 10.83 22.39
N VAL A 30 -0.04 10.64 21.34
CA VAL A 30 0.46 10.36 20.00
C VAL A 30 0.50 11.64 19.17
N THR A 31 1.67 11.97 18.61
CA THR A 31 1.83 13.11 17.71
C THR A 31 2.23 12.63 16.32
N VAL A 32 1.45 12.97 15.32
CA VAL A 32 1.73 12.71 13.91
C VAL A 32 2.27 13.99 13.27
N ILE A 33 3.43 13.91 12.63
CA ILE A 33 4.05 15.04 11.94
C ILE A 33 3.92 14.83 10.43
N GLU A 34 3.21 15.75 9.77
CA GLU A 34 3.00 15.75 8.32
C GLU A 34 3.61 17.02 7.71
N ARG A 35 4.52 16.85 6.76
CA ARG A 35 5.21 17.98 6.12
C ARG A 35 4.30 18.80 5.21
N GLU A 36 3.31 18.16 4.60
CA GLU A 36 2.42 18.82 3.66
C GLU A 36 1.32 19.62 4.39
N THR A 37 0.72 20.57 3.70
CA THR A 37 -0.38 21.39 4.22
C THR A 37 -1.67 20.61 4.45
N ALA A 38 -1.77 19.42 3.82
CA ALA A 38 -2.87 18.48 4.00
C ALA A 38 -2.32 17.06 3.87
N GLN A 39 -2.95 16.09 4.55
CA GLN A 39 -2.66 14.67 4.37
C GLN A 39 -3.00 14.20 2.95
N GLY A 40 -2.44 13.06 2.54
CA GLY A 40 -2.75 12.41 1.27
C GLY A 40 -2.02 12.96 0.04
N LYS A 41 -1.17 13.97 0.17
CA LYS A 41 -0.40 14.50 -0.97
C LYS A 41 0.76 13.60 -1.43
N GLY A 42 1.19 12.68 -0.56
CA GLY A 42 2.16 11.64 -0.89
C GLY A 42 1.53 10.44 -1.60
N SER A 43 2.11 9.25 -1.41
CA SER A 43 1.71 8.00 -2.07
C SER A 43 0.25 7.61 -1.81
N THR A 44 -0.29 7.90 -0.62
CA THR A 44 -1.67 7.54 -0.25
C THR A 44 -2.70 8.09 -1.21
N GLY A 45 -2.74 9.40 -1.41
CA GLY A 45 -3.73 10.02 -2.31
C GLY A 45 -3.43 9.86 -3.80
N LYS A 46 -2.34 9.16 -4.13
CA LYS A 46 -1.94 8.80 -5.50
C LYS A 46 -2.12 7.31 -5.78
N SER A 47 -2.54 6.54 -4.77
CA SER A 47 -2.72 5.09 -4.88
C SER A 47 -3.97 4.75 -5.68
N MET A 48 -3.91 3.59 -6.35
CA MET A 48 -5.04 2.96 -7.00
C MET A 48 -6.08 2.40 -6.00
N GLY A 49 -5.72 2.30 -4.72
CA GLY A 49 -6.61 1.84 -3.66
C GLY A 49 -6.85 0.34 -3.62
N GLY A 50 -6.06 -0.44 -4.32
CA GLY A 50 -6.21 -1.89 -4.34
C GLY A 50 -6.02 -2.53 -2.97
N VAL A 51 -6.86 -3.53 -2.66
CA VAL A 51 -6.82 -4.35 -1.45
C VAL A 51 -6.97 -5.81 -1.86
N ARG A 52 -5.96 -6.64 -1.61
CA ARG A 52 -5.95 -8.04 -2.01
C ARG A 52 -5.23 -8.94 -1.01
N ALA A 53 -5.56 -10.24 -1.03
CA ALA A 53 -4.87 -11.29 -0.29
C ALA A 53 -4.12 -12.27 -1.20
N GLN A 54 -4.25 -12.16 -2.51
CA GLN A 54 -3.55 -12.98 -3.49
C GLN A 54 -2.07 -12.58 -3.60
N PHE A 55 -1.27 -12.96 -2.58
CA PHE A 55 0.17 -12.79 -2.51
C PHE A 55 0.92 -14.11 -2.65
N SER A 56 2.23 -14.03 -2.87
CA SER A 56 3.11 -15.20 -2.99
C SER A 56 3.80 -15.57 -1.66
N THR A 57 3.83 -14.67 -0.69
CA THR A 57 4.51 -14.87 0.59
C THR A 57 3.53 -14.95 1.77
N PRO A 58 3.79 -15.84 2.75
CA PRO A 58 2.93 -16.02 3.92
C PRO A 58 2.65 -14.74 4.69
N VAL A 59 3.66 -13.91 4.91
CA VAL A 59 3.53 -12.69 5.71
C VAL A 59 2.57 -11.69 5.09
N ASN A 60 2.61 -11.49 3.76
CA ASN A 60 1.69 -10.60 3.06
C ASN A 60 0.25 -11.16 3.05
N ILE A 61 0.11 -12.49 2.91
CA ILE A 61 -1.20 -13.15 3.01
C ILE A 61 -1.80 -12.91 4.40
N GLN A 62 -1.02 -13.14 5.48
CA GLN A 62 -1.49 -12.93 6.86
C GLN A 62 -1.88 -11.48 7.14
N MET A 63 -1.07 -10.51 6.68
CA MET A 63 -1.40 -9.10 6.82
C MET A 63 -2.71 -8.76 6.10
N SER A 64 -2.95 -9.33 4.93
CA SER A 64 -4.19 -9.12 4.15
C SER A 64 -5.40 -9.79 4.79
N LEU A 65 -5.24 -11.00 5.36
CA LEU A 65 -6.31 -11.70 6.09
C LEU A 65 -6.80 -10.91 7.32
N TYR A 66 -5.95 -10.08 7.91
CA TYR A 66 -6.35 -9.13 8.95
C TYR A 66 -6.97 -7.86 8.35
N SER A 67 -6.35 -7.31 7.31
CA SER A 67 -6.69 -5.98 6.78
C SER A 67 -8.02 -5.96 6.02
N ILE A 68 -8.34 -7.00 5.24
CA ILE A 68 -9.58 -7.05 4.45
C ILE A 68 -10.84 -7.01 5.32
N PRO A 69 -10.99 -7.86 6.37
CA PRO A 69 -12.11 -7.75 7.29
C PRO A 69 -12.16 -6.42 8.05
N TYR A 70 -11.00 -5.82 8.32
CA TYR A 70 -10.94 -4.51 8.96
C TYR A 70 -11.56 -3.44 8.04
N TYR A 71 -11.22 -3.42 6.75
CA TYR A 71 -11.82 -2.51 5.78
C TYR A 71 -13.31 -2.79 5.57
N ALA A 72 -13.72 -4.04 5.57
CA ALA A 72 -15.14 -4.41 5.45
C ALA A 72 -16.01 -3.88 6.60
N SER A 73 -15.43 -3.74 7.80
CA SER A 73 -16.10 -3.18 8.98
C SER A 73 -15.59 -1.78 9.37
N PHE A 74 -14.96 -1.07 8.44
CA PHE A 74 -14.27 0.19 8.72
C PHE A 74 -15.21 1.28 9.26
N GLU A 75 -16.36 1.47 8.63
CA GLU A 75 -17.36 2.46 9.04
C GLU A 75 -17.95 2.13 10.41
N GLU A 76 -18.27 0.86 10.67
CA GLU A 76 -18.74 0.39 11.98
C GLU A 76 -17.71 0.66 13.10
N ARG A 77 -16.41 0.47 12.79
CA ARG A 77 -15.31 0.66 13.75
C ARG A 77 -14.97 2.11 14.00
N LEU A 78 -14.94 2.93 12.95
CA LEU A 78 -14.35 4.27 12.99
C LEU A 78 -15.35 5.40 12.73
N GLY A 79 -16.60 5.08 12.40
CA GLY A 79 -17.65 6.06 12.14
C GLY A 79 -17.53 6.82 10.83
N ASN A 80 -16.60 6.42 9.95
CA ASN A 80 -16.38 7.04 8.64
C ASN A 80 -16.23 5.96 7.58
N PRO A 81 -16.83 6.08 6.39
CA PRO A 81 -16.68 5.10 5.32
C PRO A 81 -15.28 5.18 4.69
N CYS A 82 -14.80 4.03 4.19
CA CYS A 82 -13.60 3.96 3.35
C CYS A 82 -13.90 3.48 1.93
N ASP A 83 -15.17 3.36 1.57
CA ASP A 83 -15.65 2.90 0.26
C ASP A 83 -15.03 1.54 -0.17
N TYR A 84 -14.99 0.59 0.77
CA TYR A 84 -14.50 -0.76 0.44
C TYR A 84 -15.49 -1.47 -0.49
N ARG A 85 -14.96 -1.85 -1.66
CA ARG A 85 -15.70 -2.53 -2.73
C ARG A 85 -15.09 -3.89 -3.00
N PRO A 86 -15.66 -4.98 -2.48
CA PRO A 86 -15.20 -6.35 -2.73
C PRO A 86 -15.64 -6.85 -4.11
N GLN A 87 -15.15 -6.23 -5.17
CA GLN A 87 -15.42 -6.61 -6.55
C GLN A 87 -14.45 -7.69 -7.05
N GLY A 88 -13.47 -8.04 -6.25
CA GLY A 88 -12.48 -9.07 -6.54
C GLY A 88 -11.25 -8.57 -7.28
N TYR A 89 -10.29 -9.50 -7.39
CA TYR A 89 -9.12 -9.41 -8.26
C TYR A 89 -9.05 -10.66 -9.13
N LEU A 90 -8.83 -10.46 -10.42
CA LEU A 90 -8.65 -11.51 -11.41
C LEU A 90 -7.27 -11.38 -12.05
N PHE A 91 -6.41 -12.36 -11.82
CA PHE A 91 -5.15 -12.52 -12.53
C PHE A 91 -5.38 -13.39 -13.76
N CYS A 92 -5.13 -12.86 -14.95
CA CYS A 92 -5.29 -13.56 -16.23
C CYS A 92 -3.94 -14.14 -16.66
N ALA A 93 -3.84 -15.48 -16.70
CA ALA A 93 -2.66 -16.22 -17.14
C ALA A 93 -2.73 -16.47 -18.64
N THR A 94 -1.69 -16.10 -19.36
CA THR A 94 -1.56 -16.23 -20.83
C THR A 94 -0.49 -17.24 -21.24
N GLY A 95 0.09 -17.97 -20.27
CA GLY A 95 1.09 -18.98 -20.50
C GLY A 95 1.12 -20.01 -19.38
N GLU A 96 1.67 -21.19 -19.67
CA GLU A 96 1.76 -22.30 -18.71
C GLU A 96 2.58 -21.93 -17.45
N SER A 97 3.61 -21.10 -17.58
CA SER A 97 4.37 -20.59 -16.44
C SER A 97 3.53 -19.73 -15.51
N HIS A 98 2.64 -18.89 -16.06
CA HIS A 98 1.68 -18.10 -15.29
C HIS A 98 0.69 -18.99 -14.55
N LEU A 99 0.14 -20.02 -15.22
CA LEU A 99 -0.76 -20.98 -14.59
C LEU A 99 -0.08 -21.74 -13.46
N ALA A 100 1.13 -22.23 -13.68
CA ALA A 100 1.91 -22.92 -12.65
C ALA A 100 2.15 -22.02 -11.43
N TYR A 101 2.51 -20.77 -11.67
CA TYR A 101 2.69 -19.77 -10.63
C TYR A 101 1.39 -19.53 -9.83
N LEU A 102 0.25 -19.33 -10.52
CA LEU A 102 -1.04 -19.11 -9.86
C LEU A 102 -1.49 -20.33 -9.06
N ARG A 103 -1.29 -21.56 -9.58
CA ARG A 103 -1.62 -22.80 -8.86
C ARG A 103 -0.80 -22.93 -7.57
N ALA A 104 0.51 -22.73 -7.65
CA ALA A 104 1.40 -22.80 -6.49
C ALA A 104 1.03 -21.75 -5.40
N ASN A 105 0.66 -20.54 -5.83
CA ASN A 105 0.21 -19.51 -4.88
C ASN A 105 -1.18 -19.81 -4.33
N TYR A 106 -2.10 -20.31 -5.12
CA TYR A 106 -3.44 -20.75 -4.68
C TYR A 106 -3.34 -21.79 -3.55
N GLU A 107 -2.54 -22.84 -3.73
CA GLU A 107 -2.33 -23.86 -2.70
C GLU A 107 -1.82 -23.26 -1.38
N LYS A 108 -0.84 -22.36 -1.47
CA LYS A 108 -0.29 -21.63 -0.33
C LYS A 108 -1.34 -20.74 0.35
N GLN A 109 -2.09 -19.97 -0.45
CA GLN A 109 -3.12 -19.03 0.03
C GLN A 109 -4.24 -19.79 0.75
N VAL A 110 -4.71 -20.92 0.19
CA VAL A 110 -5.73 -21.78 0.82
C VAL A 110 -5.20 -22.40 2.11
N ALA A 111 -3.97 -22.91 2.11
CA ALA A 111 -3.34 -23.48 3.31
C ALA A 111 -3.22 -22.45 4.44
N MET A 112 -3.08 -21.16 4.12
CA MET A 112 -3.04 -20.06 5.06
C MET A 112 -4.43 -19.52 5.47
N GLY A 113 -5.51 -20.10 4.96
CA GLY A 113 -6.88 -19.75 5.35
C GLY A 113 -7.59 -18.74 4.45
N LEU A 114 -7.05 -18.40 3.28
CA LEU A 114 -7.78 -17.61 2.29
C LEU A 114 -8.87 -18.46 1.64
N LYS A 115 -10.12 -18.22 2.02
CA LYS A 115 -11.27 -19.09 1.64
C LYS A 115 -11.93 -18.72 0.32
N ASN A 116 -11.78 -17.46 -0.12
CA ASN A 116 -12.56 -16.89 -1.23
C ASN A 116 -11.74 -16.80 -2.53
N VAL A 117 -10.57 -17.43 -2.58
CA VAL A 117 -9.74 -17.55 -3.77
C VAL A 117 -10.08 -18.84 -4.51
N ARG A 118 -10.12 -18.79 -5.82
CA ARG A 118 -10.31 -19.94 -6.70
C ARG A 118 -9.53 -19.81 -7.99
N LEU A 119 -9.17 -20.92 -8.57
CA LEU A 119 -8.66 -20.98 -9.94
C LEU A 119 -9.86 -20.94 -10.90
N VAL A 120 -9.69 -20.25 -12.01
CA VAL A 120 -10.69 -20.11 -13.09
C VAL A 120 -10.05 -20.54 -14.40
N ASP A 121 -10.80 -21.21 -15.25
CA ASP A 121 -10.33 -21.54 -16.58
C ASP A 121 -10.58 -20.42 -17.60
N GLY A 122 -9.97 -20.55 -18.80
CA GLY A 122 -10.08 -19.52 -19.83
C GLY A 122 -11.51 -19.37 -20.38
N ASP A 123 -12.30 -20.45 -20.43
CA ASP A 123 -13.69 -20.41 -20.90
C ASP A 123 -14.58 -19.66 -19.92
N GLU A 124 -14.38 -19.88 -18.63
CA GLU A 124 -15.07 -19.13 -17.57
C GLU A 124 -14.74 -17.63 -17.64
N ILE A 125 -13.46 -17.27 -17.80
CA ILE A 125 -13.04 -15.85 -17.93
C ILE A 125 -13.69 -15.23 -19.17
N ARG A 126 -13.68 -15.90 -20.31
CA ARG A 126 -14.32 -15.42 -21.54
C ARG A 126 -15.83 -15.25 -21.38
N SER A 127 -16.47 -16.16 -20.66
CA SER A 127 -17.91 -16.07 -20.37
C SER A 127 -18.25 -14.89 -19.45
N LEU A 128 -17.44 -14.66 -18.40
CA LEU A 128 -17.65 -13.57 -17.45
C LEU A 128 -17.33 -12.19 -18.04
N PHE A 129 -16.30 -12.14 -18.88
CA PHE A 129 -15.79 -10.89 -19.46
C PHE A 129 -15.62 -10.98 -20.98
N PRO A 130 -16.73 -11.05 -21.75
CA PRO A 130 -16.68 -11.27 -23.20
C PRO A 130 -16.07 -10.09 -23.99
N ARG A 131 -15.78 -8.96 -23.33
CA ARG A 131 -15.11 -7.82 -23.92
C ARG A 131 -13.58 -7.87 -23.75
N LEU A 132 -13.05 -8.83 -22.96
CA LEU A 132 -11.61 -9.10 -22.94
C LEU A 132 -11.23 -9.87 -24.21
N ARG A 133 -10.06 -9.57 -24.77
CA ARG A 133 -9.41 -10.51 -25.69
C ARG A 133 -8.97 -11.71 -24.86
N GLY A 134 -9.62 -12.82 -25.04
CA GLY A 134 -9.48 -14.00 -24.21
C GLY A 134 -8.96 -15.23 -24.94
N ASP A 135 -8.62 -15.12 -26.23
CA ASP A 135 -8.10 -16.23 -27.06
C ASP A 135 -6.75 -16.76 -26.59
N ASP A 136 -5.94 -15.92 -25.98
CA ASP A 136 -4.66 -16.25 -25.36
C ASP A 136 -4.74 -16.54 -23.84
N ILE A 137 -5.91 -16.34 -23.21
CA ILE A 137 -6.07 -16.59 -21.77
C ILE A 137 -6.31 -18.07 -21.51
N LEU A 138 -5.34 -18.72 -20.85
CA LEU A 138 -5.40 -20.14 -20.48
C LEU A 138 -6.20 -20.38 -19.19
N GLY A 139 -6.27 -19.39 -18.30
CA GLY A 139 -6.96 -19.45 -17.02
C GLY A 139 -6.54 -18.31 -16.11
N GLY A 140 -6.84 -18.42 -14.82
CA GLY A 140 -6.55 -17.35 -13.88
C GLY A 140 -6.74 -17.72 -12.42
N SER A 141 -6.55 -16.74 -11.55
CA SER A 141 -6.90 -16.81 -10.13
C SER A 141 -7.82 -15.63 -9.79
N PHE A 142 -8.92 -15.93 -9.12
CA PHE A 142 -9.92 -14.94 -8.70
C PHE A 142 -10.17 -15.04 -7.19
N CYS A 143 -10.17 -13.90 -6.50
CA CYS A 143 -10.56 -13.81 -5.09
C CYS A 143 -11.65 -12.76 -4.92
N SER A 144 -12.83 -13.17 -4.51
CA SER A 144 -14.03 -12.31 -4.45
C SER A 144 -14.02 -11.30 -3.31
N THR A 145 -13.19 -11.52 -2.28
CA THR A 145 -13.01 -10.57 -1.16
C THR A 145 -11.87 -9.58 -1.38
N ASP A 146 -11.09 -9.76 -2.43
CA ASP A 146 -10.19 -8.71 -2.88
C ASP A 146 -11.03 -7.58 -3.51
N GLY A 147 -10.46 -6.41 -3.64
CA GLY A 147 -11.19 -5.27 -4.20
C GLY A 147 -10.41 -3.97 -4.02
N PHE A 148 -11.11 -2.90 -3.72
CA PHE A 148 -10.47 -1.60 -3.56
C PHE A 148 -11.20 -0.74 -2.54
N VAL A 149 -10.49 0.23 -1.99
CA VAL A 149 -10.96 1.26 -1.07
C VAL A 149 -10.69 2.64 -1.66
N ASP A 150 -11.30 3.67 -1.12
CA ASP A 150 -10.79 5.03 -1.27
C ASP A 150 -9.65 5.26 -0.26
N PRO A 151 -8.38 5.36 -0.73
CA PRO A 151 -7.23 5.47 0.17
C PRO A 151 -7.24 6.75 1.01
N TYR A 152 -7.79 7.82 0.43
CA TYR A 152 -7.87 9.11 1.12
C TYR A 152 -8.89 9.05 2.26
N SER A 153 -10.10 8.55 2.00
CA SER A 153 -11.14 8.38 3.02
C SER A 153 -10.70 7.43 4.14
N ALA A 154 -10.05 6.32 3.81
CA ALA A 154 -9.49 5.41 4.79
C ALA A 154 -8.45 6.11 5.69
N MET A 155 -7.50 6.84 5.10
CA MET A 155 -6.49 7.60 5.83
C MET A 155 -7.12 8.64 6.76
N ILE A 156 -8.08 9.42 6.25
CA ILE A 156 -8.79 10.44 7.04
C ILE A 156 -9.59 9.79 8.15
N GLY A 157 -10.30 8.68 7.88
CA GLY A 157 -11.07 7.96 8.90
C GLY A 157 -10.20 7.49 10.07
N PHE A 158 -9.04 6.90 9.79
CA PHE A 158 -8.06 6.55 10.83
C PHE A 158 -7.63 7.76 11.66
N MET A 159 -7.25 8.87 10.99
CA MET A 159 -6.70 10.02 11.68
C MET A 159 -7.77 10.81 12.47
N MET A 160 -8.97 10.93 11.93
CA MET A 160 -10.09 11.59 12.63
C MET A 160 -10.43 10.81 13.91
N TRP A 161 -10.60 9.49 13.80
CA TRP A 161 -10.91 8.65 14.96
C TRP A 161 -9.82 8.74 16.04
N ALA A 162 -8.55 8.77 15.66
CA ALA A 162 -7.44 8.97 16.58
C ALA A 162 -7.43 10.37 17.19
N GLY A 163 -7.70 11.39 16.39
CA GLY A 163 -7.76 12.80 16.81
C GLY A 163 -8.84 13.06 17.84
N ASP A 164 -10.04 12.52 17.63
CA ASP A 164 -11.16 12.62 18.58
C ASP A 164 -10.84 12.00 19.95
N ARG A 165 -9.78 11.16 20.00
CA ARG A 165 -9.32 10.43 21.21
C ARG A 165 -7.94 10.89 21.71
N GLY A 166 -7.46 12.05 21.24
CA GLY A 166 -6.29 12.72 21.79
C GLY A 166 -5.01 12.66 20.97
N ALA A 167 -4.97 11.97 19.82
CA ALA A 167 -3.85 12.09 18.91
C ALA A 167 -3.79 13.50 18.30
N THR A 168 -2.58 14.01 18.10
CA THR A 168 -2.37 15.34 17.52
C THR A 168 -1.74 15.22 16.13
N LEU A 169 -2.28 15.93 15.15
CA LEU A 169 -1.72 16.00 13.80
C LEU A 169 -1.10 17.39 13.54
N TRP A 170 0.20 17.45 13.33
CA TRP A 170 0.93 18.64 12.94
C TRP A 170 1.13 18.67 11.42
N LYS A 171 0.27 19.38 10.72
CA LYS A 171 0.40 19.63 9.28
C LYS A 171 1.37 20.78 9.01
N ASN A 172 1.84 20.87 7.76
CA ASN A 172 2.82 21.87 7.32
C ASN A 172 4.07 21.92 8.23
N THR A 173 4.52 20.73 8.68
CA THR A 173 5.59 20.58 9.64
C THR A 173 6.58 19.56 9.15
N SER A 174 7.77 19.99 8.77
CA SER A 174 8.86 19.11 8.32
C SER A 174 9.79 18.78 9.48
N VAL A 175 10.18 17.50 9.60
CA VAL A 175 11.28 17.09 10.46
C VAL A 175 12.60 17.46 9.77
N THR A 176 13.46 18.18 10.47
CA THR A 176 14.74 18.66 9.97
C THR A 176 15.95 18.06 10.70
N GLY A 177 15.72 17.40 11.83
CA GLY A 177 16.75 16.69 12.58
C GLY A 177 16.16 15.80 13.66
N ILE A 178 16.87 14.73 13.98
CA ILE A 178 16.53 13.81 15.07
C ILE A 178 17.80 13.57 15.88
N ALA A 179 17.78 13.90 17.18
CA ALA A 179 18.86 13.62 18.11
C ALA A 179 18.39 12.61 19.16
N ASN A 180 19.11 11.50 19.31
CA ASN A 180 18.87 10.52 20.39
C ASN A 180 19.63 10.96 21.64
N LYS A 181 18.92 11.22 22.73
CA LYS A 181 19.49 11.66 24.01
C LYS A 181 19.03 10.72 25.13
N LYS A 182 19.85 9.73 25.45
CA LYS A 182 19.69 8.85 26.63
C LYS A 182 18.27 8.28 26.79
N GLY A 183 17.73 7.67 25.70
CA GLY A 183 16.41 7.00 25.73
C GLY A 183 15.24 7.91 25.41
N SER A 184 15.49 9.12 24.91
CA SER A 184 14.47 10.01 24.35
C SER A 184 15.00 10.65 23.05
N PHE A 185 14.12 10.85 22.09
CA PHE A 185 14.44 11.54 20.85
C PHE A 185 14.01 13.01 20.97
N GLU A 186 14.92 13.92 20.62
CA GLU A 186 14.58 15.32 20.36
C GLU A 186 14.47 15.52 18.85
N ILE A 187 13.27 15.89 18.39
CA ILE A 187 12.97 16.10 16.98
C ILE A 187 12.89 17.59 16.72
N THR A 188 13.80 18.07 15.88
CA THR A 188 13.75 19.43 15.35
C THR A 188 12.81 19.47 14.17
N THR A 189 11.89 20.44 14.19
CA THR A 189 10.92 20.62 13.11
C THR A 189 10.90 22.08 12.64
N THR A 190 10.23 22.32 11.51
CA THR A 190 9.99 23.68 11.01
C THR A 190 8.98 24.47 11.86
N ARG A 191 8.25 23.82 12.77
CA ARG A 191 7.31 24.45 13.69
C ARG A 191 7.96 24.74 15.05
N GLU A 192 8.20 23.70 15.82
CA GLU A 192 8.79 23.74 17.16
C GLU A 192 9.42 22.38 17.48
N PRO A 193 10.41 22.30 18.36
CA PRO A 193 10.98 21.02 18.76
C PRO A 193 9.99 20.23 19.64
N VAL A 194 10.02 18.88 19.45
CA VAL A 194 9.22 17.94 20.23
C VAL A 194 10.07 16.75 20.63
N SER A 195 9.77 16.13 21.78
CA SER A 195 10.50 14.94 22.24
C SER A 195 9.56 13.79 22.57
N ALA A 196 10.06 12.56 22.37
CA ALA A 196 9.37 11.32 22.75
C ALA A 196 10.37 10.19 22.96
N PRO A 197 10.05 9.20 23.84
CA PRO A 197 10.84 7.97 23.95
C PRO A 197 10.74 7.07 22.72
N VAL A 198 9.67 7.18 21.93
CA VAL A 198 9.43 6.35 20.74
C VAL A 198 9.17 7.23 19.52
N VAL A 199 9.87 6.90 18.43
CA VAL A 199 9.71 7.51 17.11
C VAL A 199 9.45 6.43 16.08
N VAL A 200 8.42 6.60 15.26
CA VAL A 200 8.13 5.70 14.14
C VAL A 200 8.33 6.45 12.82
N ASN A 201 9.20 5.95 12.01
CA ASN A 201 9.37 6.43 10.64
C ASN A 201 8.28 5.85 9.74
N CYS A 202 7.32 6.69 9.33
CA CYS A 202 6.22 6.38 8.40
C CYS A 202 6.29 7.31 7.17
N ALA A 203 7.51 7.77 6.82
CA ALA A 203 7.70 8.85 5.85
C ALA A 203 7.61 8.41 4.37
N GLY A 204 7.11 7.18 4.11
CA GLY A 204 6.89 6.68 2.76
C GLY A 204 8.15 6.75 1.90
N ALA A 205 8.06 7.30 0.71
CA ALA A 205 9.17 7.44 -0.22
C ALA A 205 10.36 8.24 0.34
N TRP A 206 10.18 9.01 1.42
CA TRP A 206 11.25 9.78 2.10
C TRP A 206 11.82 9.07 3.34
N ALA A 207 11.44 7.82 3.57
CA ALA A 207 11.84 7.05 4.74
C ALA A 207 13.37 6.94 4.90
N ALA A 208 14.11 6.74 3.81
CA ALA A 208 15.58 6.69 3.84
C ALA A 208 16.21 8.02 4.34
N SER A 209 15.61 9.16 3.97
CA SER A 209 16.07 10.47 4.43
C SER A 209 15.87 10.67 5.95
N ILE A 210 14.75 10.19 6.48
CA ILE A 210 14.46 10.23 7.92
C ILE A 210 15.39 9.26 8.68
N ALA A 211 15.57 8.03 8.18
CA ALA A 211 16.48 7.06 8.80
C ALA A 211 17.93 7.54 8.85
N LYS A 212 18.38 8.27 7.81
CA LYS A 212 19.71 8.89 7.77
C LYS A 212 19.94 9.89 8.91
N MET A 213 18.90 10.57 9.41
CA MET A 213 19.01 11.53 10.52
C MET A 213 19.40 10.85 11.85
N VAL A 214 19.17 9.54 11.97
CA VAL A 214 19.61 8.73 13.12
C VAL A 214 20.77 7.79 12.78
N GLY A 215 21.44 7.99 11.64
CA GLY A 215 22.64 7.24 11.23
C GLY A 215 22.36 5.92 10.51
N ILE A 216 21.10 5.60 10.17
CA ILE A 216 20.71 4.33 9.54
C ILE A 216 20.62 4.49 8.02
N SER A 217 21.26 3.57 7.28
CA SER A 217 21.13 3.45 5.82
C SER A 217 19.99 2.50 5.48
N LEU A 218 18.78 3.03 5.37
CA LEU A 218 17.57 2.26 5.05
C LEU A 218 17.47 2.03 3.52
N PRO A 219 17.41 0.79 3.01
CA PRO A 219 17.35 0.50 1.57
C PRO A 219 15.90 0.63 1.04
N VAL A 220 15.41 1.85 1.07
CA VAL A 220 14.11 2.23 0.51
C VAL A 220 14.35 3.26 -0.58
N GLU A 221 13.94 2.90 -1.80
CA GLU A 221 14.10 3.75 -2.98
C GLU A 221 12.74 4.19 -3.52
N PRO A 222 12.57 5.49 -3.80
CA PRO A 222 11.34 5.97 -4.45
C PRO A 222 11.32 5.57 -5.92
N LEU A 223 10.16 5.06 -6.39
CA LEU A 223 9.96 4.67 -7.78
C LEU A 223 8.60 5.19 -8.25
N ARG A 224 8.62 5.99 -9.33
CA ARG A 224 7.40 6.58 -9.89
C ARG A 224 6.47 5.50 -10.45
N ARG A 225 5.17 5.64 -10.16
CA ARG A 225 4.08 4.90 -10.79
C ARG A 225 3.04 5.89 -11.29
N MET A 226 2.48 5.63 -12.46
CA MET A 226 1.56 6.55 -13.13
C MET A 226 0.21 5.89 -13.34
N LEU A 227 -0.85 6.66 -13.14
CA LEU A 227 -2.23 6.22 -13.28
C LEU A 227 -2.96 7.11 -14.27
N VAL A 228 -3.77 6.48 -15.13
CA VAL A 228 -4.54 7.17 -16.16
C VAL A 228 -6.02 6.85 -15.98
N PRO A 229 -6.82 7.79 -15.47
CA PRO A 229 -8.27 7.65 -15.47
C PRO A 229 -8.83 7.88 -16.87
N THR A 230 -9.80 7.04 -17.26
CA THR A 230 -10.56 7.28 -18.48
C THR A 230 -11.66 8.32 -18.25
N GLU A 231 -12.15 8.93 -19.31
CA GLU A 231 -13.44 9.61 -19.30
C GLU A 231 -14.57 8.56 -19.14
N PRO A 232 -15.83 8.97 -18.89
CA PRO A 232 -16.94 8.03 -18.73
C PRO A 232 -17.01 7.03 -19.90
N PHE A 233 -17.15 5.74 -19.57
CA PHE A 233 -17.09 4.66 -20.55
C PHE A 233 -17.94 3.48 -20.11
N ASP A 234 -19.04 3.20 -20.83
CA ASP A 234 -20.06 2.24 -20.43
C ASP A 234 -20.01 0.90 -21.24
N GLN A 235 -18.96 0.71 -22.09
CA GLN A 235 -18.84 -0.50 -22.91
C GLN A 235 -18.17 -1.68 -22.20
N PHE A 236 -17.75 -1.49 -20.93
CA PHE A 236 -17.20 -2.53 -20.08
C PHE A 236 -17.89 -2.48 -18.69
N PRO A 237 -18.15 -3.61 -18.01
CA PRO A 237 -18.89 -3.61 -16.75
C PRO A 237 -18.19 -2.85 -15.62
N HIS A 238 -18.88 -1.91 -14.98
CA HIS A 238 -18.40 -1.22 -13.77
C HIS A 238 -18.42 -2.10 -12.51
N THR A 239 -18.97 -3.32 -12.61
CA THR A 239 -18.90 -4.35 -11.57
C THR A 239 -17.72 -5.30 -11.74
N ALA A 240 -16.87 -5.05 -12.74
CA ALA A 240 -15.69 -5.86 -12.98
C ALA A 240 -14.71 -5.79 -11.78
N PRO A 241 -13.99 -6.87 -11.51
CA PRO A 241 -12.88 -6.85 -10.54
C PRO A 241 -11.73 -5.98 -11.04
N MET A 242 -10.70 -5.81 -10.22
CA MET A 242 -9.38 -5.46 -10.73
C MET A 242 -8.93 -6.59 -11.65
N ILE A 243 -8.67 -6.31 -12.91
CA ILE A 243 -8.20 -7.29 -13.89
C ILE A 243 -6.71 -7.03 -14.18
N ILE A 244 -5.91 -8.08 -14.06
CA ILE A 244 -4.46 -8.05 -14.27
C ILE A 244 -4.10 -8.97 -15.42
N ASP A 245 -3.48 -8.42 -16.45
CA ASP A 245 -2.86 -9.18 -17.53
C ASP A 245 -1.43 -9.58 -17.14
N MET A 246 -1.22 -10.86 -16.87
CA MET A 246 0.10 -11.35 -16.45
C MET A 246 1.14 -11.37 -17.58
N SER A 247 0.73 -11.21 -18.85
CA SER A 247 1.67 -11.17 -19.98
C SER A 247 2.57 -9.94 -19.98
N ASN A 248 2.04 -8.83 -19.47
CA ASN A 248 2.74 -7.54 -19.55
C ASN A 248 2.57 -6.66 -18.28
N GLY A 249 1.76 -7.10 -17.31
CA GLY A 249 1.51 -6.37 -16.06
C GLY A 249 0.49 -5.22 -16.18
N PHE A 250 -0.17 -5.04 -17.33
CA PHE A 250 -1.27 -4.09 -17.45
C PHE A 250 -2.42 -4.50 -16.54
N HIS A 251 -2.95 -3.54 -15.80
CA HIS A 251 -4.10 -3.78 -14.93
C HIS A 251 -5.02 -2.57 -14.87
N PHE A 252 -6.28 -2.82 -14.59
CA PHE A 252 -7.30 -1.78 -14.51
C PHE A 252 -8.44 -2.18 -13.59
N ARG A 253 -9.14 -1.18 -13.10
CA ARG A 253 -10.36 -1.35 -12.31
C ARG A 253 -11.41 -0.29 -12.65
N PRO A 254 -12.68 -0.53 -12.35
CA PRO A 254 -13.69 0.52 -12.38
C PRO A 254 -13.34 1.69 -11.46
N GLU A 255 -13.57 2.92 -11.97
CA GLU A 255 -13.42 4.15 -11.22
C GLU A 255 -14.50 5.14 -11.63
N ALA A 256 -15.35 5.54 -10.69
CA ALA A 256 -16.52 6.41 -10.96
C ALA A 256 -17.33 5.89 -12.15
N ARG A 257 -17.44 6.67 -13.24
CA ARG A 257 -18.11 6.28 -14.49
C ARG A 257 -17.14 5.81 -15.59
N GLY A 258 -15.89 5.55 -15.26
CA GLY A 258 -14.85 5.10 -16.17
C GLY A 258 -14.00 4.00 -15.56
N PHE A 259 -12.75 3.98 -15.92
CA PHE A 259 -11.76 3.02 -15.44
C PHE A 259 -10.47 3.72 -15.06
N LEU A 260 -9.76 3.16 -14.09
CA LEU A 260 -8.41 3.56 -13.74
C LEU A 260 -7.45 2.53 -14.30
N LEU A 261 -6.58 3.01 -15.21
CA LEU A 261 -5.59 2.19 -15.91
C LEU A 261 -4.23 2.33 -15.23
N ALA A 262 -3.51 1.22 -15.10
CA ALA A 262 -2.17 1.17 -14.53
C ALA A 262 -1.28 0.16 -15.26
N TRP A 263 0.01 0.46 -15.28
CA TRP A 263 1.05 -0.39 -15.81
C TRP A 263 2.40 -0.01 -15.22
N ASN A 264 3.21 -1.01 -14.89
CA ASN A 264 4.56 -0.79 -14.38
C ASN A 264 5.53 -0.66 -15.57
N ASP A 265 5.88 0.58 -15.94
CA ASP A 265 6.87 0.82 -16.98
C ASP A 265 8.23 0.29 -16.51
N PRO A 266 8.83 -0.72 -17.18
CA PRO A 266 10.13 -1.28 -16.79
C PRO A 266 11.29 -0.32 -17.06
N GLU A 267 11.07 0.73 -17.88
CA GLU A 267 12.07 1.76 -18.16
C GLU A 267 12.13 2.84 -17.07
N GLU A 268 11.16 2.84 -16.12
CA GLU A 268 11.15 3.81 -15.04
C GLU A 268 12.28 3.54 -14.05
N THR A 269 13.01 4.60 -13.71
CA THR A 269 14.17 4.54 -12.80
C THR A 269 13.86 5.16 -11.45
N ALA A 270 14.51 4.63 -10.39
CA ALA A 270 14.39 5.16 -9.05
C ALA A 270 14.68 6.67 -8.99
N GLY A 271 13.93 7.39 -8.16
CA GLY A 271 14.05 8.83 -7.96
C GLY A 271 12.75 9.48 -7.49
N TYR A 272 12.87 10.70 -6.97
CA TYR A 272 11.73 11.49 -6.46
C TYR A 272 10.94 12.20 -7.57
N LYS A 273 10.65 11.49 -8.65
CA LYS A 273 9.85 12.02 -9.77
C LYS A 273 8.36 11.95 -9.39
N THR A 274 7.69 13.09 -9.32
CA THR A 274 6.27 13.18 -8.94
C THR A 274 5.39 13.74 -10.05
N ASP A 275 5.96 14.18 -11.15
CA ASP A 275 5.29 14.65 -12.33
C ASP A 275 4.84 13.48 -13.21
N PHE A 276 3.70 13.66 -13.86
CA PHE A 276 3.18 12.70 -14.84
C PHE A 276 3.91 12.89 -16.19
N ASP A 277 4.35 11.78 -16.78
CA ASP A 277 4.95 11.79 -18.12
C ASP A 277 3.85 11.58 -19.19
N PRO A 278 3.56 12.56 -20.04
CA PRO A 278 2.54 12.43 -21.08
C PRO A 278 2.78 11.28 -22.08
N ASN A 279 4.04 10.87 -22.30
CA ASN A 279 4.37 9.75 -23.19
C ASN A 279 3.87 8.41 -22.65
N PHE A 280 3.58 8.32 -21.35
CA PHE A 280 3.02 7.13 -20.74
C PHE A 280 1.60 6.82 -21.26
N ILE A 281 0.84 7.82 -21.71
CA ILE A 281 -0.54 7.63 -22.20
C ILE A 281 -0.56 6.69 -23.42
N GLU A 282 0.29 6.90 -24.39
CA GLU A 282 0.36 6.02 -25.57
C GLU A 282 0.74 4.59 -25.17
N LYS A 283 1.74 4.44 -24.29
CA LYS A 283 2.21 3.15 -23.81
C LYS A 283 1.09 2.36 -23.10
N ILE A 284 0.29 3.01 -22.24
CA ILE A 284 -0.77 2.34 -21.48
C ILE A 284 -2.01 2.08 -22.32
N LEU A 285 -2.42 2.99 -23.21
CA LEU A 285 -3.58 2.80 -24.07
C LEU A 285 -3.35 1.69 -25.09
N THR A 286 -2.15 1.52 -25.61
CA THR A 286 -1.79 0.37 -26.47
C THR A 286 -2.04 -0.95 -25.75
N ARG A 287 -1.60 -1.09 -24.49
CA ARG A 287 -1.83 -2.31 -23.69
C ARG A 287 -3.29 -2.49 -23.31
N ALA A 288 -3.96 -1.39 -23.01
CA ALA A 288 -5.38 -1.41 -22.69
C ALA A 288 -6.22 -1.92 -23.86
N ALA A 289 -5.99 -1.38 -25.08
CA ALA A 289 -6.69 -1.82 -26.29
C ALA A 289 -6.31 -3.26 -26.67
N ASP A 290 -5.06 -3.66 -26.43
CA ASP A 290 -4.60 -5.02 -26.68
C ASP A 290 -5.36 -6.05 -25.81
N ARG A 291 -5.56 -5.80 -24.51
CA ARG A 291 -6.29 -6.70 -23.61
C ARG A 291 -7.80 -6.49 -23.66
N VAL A 292 -8.27 -5.27 -23.84
CA VAL A 292 -9.69 -4.90 -23.85
C VAL A 292 -9.98 -4.14 -25.15
N PRO A 293 -10.28 -4.81 -26.28
CA PRO A 293 -10.41 -4.15 -27.59
C PRO A 293 -11.34 -2.94 -27.63
N VAL A 294 -12.39 -2.94 -26.81
CA VAL A 294 -13.30 -1.79 -26.71
C VAL A 294 -12.64 -0.54 -26.14
N PHE A 295 -11.49 -0.67 -25.47
CA PHE A 295 -10.70 0.49 -25.00
C PHE A 295 -9.90 1.20 -26.10
N GLU A 296 -9.86 0.68 -27.33
CA GLU A 296 -9.32 1.43 -28.48
C GLU A 296 -10.00 2.80 -28.64
N ASN A 297 -11.28 2.89 -28.28
CA ASN A 297 -12.07 4.11 -28.38
C ASN A 297 -12.23 4.85 -27.04
N VAL A 298 -11.51 4.45 -25.99
CA VAL A 298 -11.62 5.11 -24.70
C VAL A 298 -10.93 6.46 -24.70
N ALA A 299 -11.65 7.49 -24.28
CA ALA A 299 -11.08 8.81 -24.12
C ALA A 299 -10.38 8.96 -22.78
N VAL A 300 -9.24 9.61 -22.77
CA VAL A 300 -8.49 9.99 -21.56
C VAL A 300 -8.19 11.49 -21.57
N ASN A 301 -8.15 12.08 -20.39
CA ASN A 301 -7.74 13.46 -20.23
C ASN A 301 -6.36 13.49 -19.55
N PRO A 302 -5.28 13.89 -20.26
CA PRO A 302 -3.94 13.93 -19.67
C PRO A 302 -3.82 14.79 -18.41
N LYS A 303 -4.67 15.80 -18.26
CA LYS A 303 -4.69 16.68 -17.07
C LYS A 303 -5.28 16.01 -15.83
N LYS A 304 -5.98 14.89 -15.99
CA LYS A 304 -6.53 14.09 -14.89
C LYS A 304 -5.61 12.93 -14.51
N ALA A 305 -4.62 12.61 -15.35
CA ALA A 305 -3.62 11.60 -15.05
C ALA A 305 -2.64 12.11 -13.98
N TRP A 306 -2.11 11.20 -13.19
CA TRP A 306 -1.19 11.57 -12.11
C TRP A 306 -0.10 10.53 -11.88
N ALA A 307 0.93 10.95 -11.16
CA ALA A 307 2.01 10.09 -10.69
C ALA A 307 2.06 10.05 -9.16
N GLY A 308 2.47 8.91 -8.63
CA GLY A 308 2.79 8.68 -7.23
C GLY A 308 4.12 7.97 -7.09
N LEU A 309 4.63 7.86 -5.85
CA LEU A 309 5.86 7.15 -5.57
C LEU A 309 5.58 5.87 -4.81
N TYR A 310 6.07 4.75 -5.33
CA TYR A 310 6.29 3.56 -4.52
C TYR A 310 7.54 3.75 -3.68
N GLU A 311 7.58 3.15 -2.52
CA GLU A 311 8.72 3.06 -1.62
C GLU A 311 9.29 1.63 -1.71
N MET A 312 10.20 1.40 -2.67
CA MET A 312 10.70 0.07 -3.01
C MET A 312 11.74 -0.41 -2.03
N THR A 313 11.62 -1.66 -1.58
CA THR A 313 12.67 -2.40 -0.88
C THR A 313 13.24 -3.49 -1.80
N PRO A 314 14.46 -3.99 -1.52
CA PRO A 314 15.10 -5.01 -2.37
C PRO A 314 14.30 -6.32 -2.51
N ASP A 315 13.47 -6.66 -1.51
CA ASP A 315 12.68 -7.90 -1.46
C ASP A 315 11.17 -7.66 -1.59
N HIS A 316 10.76 -6.42 -1.85
CA HIS A 316 9.37 -5.98 -1.99
C HIS A 316 8.51 -6.20 -0.74
N HIS A 317 9.13 -6.33 0.45
CA HIS A 317 8.44 -6.39 1.72
C HIS A 317 8.68 -5.14 2.56
N PRO A 318 7.72 -4.74 3.39
CA PRO A 318 7.93 -3.61 4.28
C PRO A 318 9.01 -3.90 5.32
N VAL A 319 9.60 -2.84 5.84
CA VAL A 319 10.45 -2.87 7.04
C VAL A 319 9.56 -2.47 8.21
N LEU A 320 9.31 -3.41 9.12
CA LEU A 320 8.49 -3.21 10.31
C LEU A 320 9.26 -3.57 11.58
N GLY A 321 9.04 -2.78 12.63
CA GLY A 321 9.57 -3.04 13.97
C GLY A 321 10.64 -2.09 14.43
N GLU A 322 11.19 -2.37 15.62
CA GLU A 322 12.22 -1.56 16.28
C GLU A 322 13.58 -1.75 15.63
N SER A 323 14.34 -0.67 15.52
CA SER A 323 15.75 -0.74 15.14
C SER A 323 16.58 -1.35 16.25
N ALA A 324 17.39 -2.37 15.92
CA ALA A 324 18.38 -2.91 16.86
C ALA A 324 19.54 -1.92 17.12
N GLU A 325 19.83 -1.05 16.16
CA GLU A 325 20.92 -0.07 16.24
C GLU A 325 20.53 1.18 17.04
N VAL A 326 19.26 1.56 17.01
CA VAL A 326 18.72 2.77 17.64
C VAL A 326 17.45 2.42 18.42
N PRO A 327 17.56 1.93 19.66
CA PRO A 327 16.41 1.55 20.48
C PRO A 327 15.39 2.69 20.62
N GLY A 328 14.09 2.38 20.50
CA GLY A 328 13.00 3.34 20.47
C GLY A 328 12.69 3.94 19.10
N PHE A 329 13.54 3.70 18.08
CA PHE A 329 13.27 4.09 16.70
C PHE A 329 12.66 2.91 15.94
N PHE A 330 11.46 3.10 15.41
CA PHE A 330 10.69 2.07 14.69
C PHE A 330 10.57 2.40 13.22
N PHE A 331 10.44 1.36 12.40
CA PHE A 331 10.17 1.45 10.96
C PHE A 331 8.76 1.00 10.63
N ALA A 332 8.12 1.71 9.71
CA ALA A 332 6.90 1.34 9.00
C ALA A 332 7.00 1.86 7.56
N ASN A 333 7.87 1.24 6.76
CA ASN A 333 8.34 1.75 5.47
C ASN A 333 8.51 0.64 4.44
N GLY A 334 8.66 1.02 3.17
CA GLY A 334 9.10 0.11 2.13
C GLY A 334 8.03 -0.86 1.66
N PHE A 335 6.78 -0.44 1.64
CA PHE A 335 5.65 -1.31 1.28
C PHE A 335 5.60 -1.70 -0.20
N SER A 336 6.46 -1.16 -1.04
CA SER A 336 6.60 -1.55 -2.46
C SER A 336 5.26 -1.60 -3.23
N GLY A 337 4.37 -0.65 -2.96
CA GLY A 337 3.02 -0.57 -3.55
C GLY A 337 1.89 -1.14 -2.68
N HIS A 338 2.19 -1.85 -1.59
CA HIS A 338 1.20 -2.56 -0.76
C HIS A 338 0.71 -1.78 0.48
N GLY A 339 1.16 -0.54 0.67
CA GLY A 339 0.92 0.23 1.90
C GLY A 339 -0.55 0.43 2.25
N VAL A 340 -1.42 0.68 1.27
CA VAL A 340 -2.87 0.85 1.50
C VAL A 340 -3.47 -0.44 2.04
N MET A 341 -3.26 -1.56 1.34
CA MET A 341 -3.88 -2.84 1.70
C MET A 341 -3.37 -3.40 3.03
N HIS A 342 -2.15 -3.06 3.45
CA HIS A 342 -1.55 -3.54 4.69
C HIS A 342 -1.63 -2.52 5.85
N ALA A 343 -2.18 -1.33 5.64
CA ALA A 343 -2.22 -0.30 6.68
C ALA A 343 -2.93 -0.75 7.97
N PRO A 344 -4.09 -1.43 7.95
CA PRO A 344 -4.71 -1.93 9.18
C PRO A 344 -3.82 -2.90 9.96
N ALA A 345 -3.24 -3.91 9.29
CA ALA A 345 -2.34 -4.87 9.92
C ALA A 345 -1.08 -4.19 10.46
N THR A 346 -0.51 -3.24 9.72
CA THR A 346 0.66 -2.46 10.17
C THR A 346 0.35 -1.66 11.43
N GLY A 347 -0.83 -1.02 11.50
CA GLY A 347 -1.27 -0.30 12.68
C GLY A 347 -1.32 -1.21 13.91
N LYS A 348 -1.93 -2.39 13.78
CA LYS A 348 -2.00 -3.39 14.83
C LYS A 348 -0.61 -3.88 15.26
N ILE A 349 0.22 -4.29 14.31
CA ILE A 349 1.57 -4.81 14.54
C ILE A 349 2.43 -3.80 15.29
N LEU A 350 2.50 -2.56 14.79
CA LEU A 350 3.35 -1.53 15.40
C LEU A 350 2.83 -1.10 16.78
N SER A 351 1.51 -0.99 16.95
CA SER A 351 0.92 -0.72 18.26
C SER A 351 1.30 -1.81 19.29
N ASP A 352 1.19 -3.07 18.89
CA ASP A 352 1.56 -4.21 19.76
C ASP A 352 3.06 -4.16 20.12
N LEU A 353 3.93 -4.00 19.12
CA LEU A 353 5.38 -3.98 19.33
C LEU A 353 5.82 -2.81 20.23
N ILE A 354 5.21 -1.64 20.05
CA ILE A 354 5.53 -0.45 20.85
C ILE A 354 5.09 -0.64 22.31
N LEU A 355 3.87 -1.12 22.54
CA LEU A 355 3.27 -1.16 23.86
C LEU A 355 3.58 -2.45 24.62
N THR A 356 3.68 -3.59 23.94
CA THR A 356 3.82 -4.92 24.58
C THR A 356 5.08 -5.68 24.17
N LYS A 357 5.88 -5.14 23.25
CA LYS A 357 7.11 -5.73 22.68
C LYS A 357 6.89 -7.04 21.89
N LYS A 358 5.65 -7.42 21.61
CA LYS A 358 5.31 -8.62 20.83
C LYS A 358 4.02 -8.41 20.06
N THR A 359 3.87 -9.13 18.97
CA THR A 359 2.62 -9.25 18.20
C THR A 359 2.39 -10.71 17.86
N ASP A 360 1.12 -11.13 17.88
CA ASP A 360 0.72 -12.49 17.51
C ASP A 360 0.15 -12.56 16.07
N LEU A 361 0.15 -11.42 15.36
CA LEU A 361 -0.45 -11.35 14.03
C LEU A 361 0.42 -11.98 12.96
N ILE A 362 1.74 -11.75 13.02
CA ILE A 362 2.73 -12.28 12.08
C ILE A 362 4.06 -12.57 12.81
N ASP A 363 4.92 -13.35 12.20
CA ASP A 363 6.34 -13.38 12.56
C ASP A 363 7.04 -12.12 12.01
N VAL A 364 7.15 -11.09 12.85
CA VAL A 364 7.76 -9.80 12.48
C VAL A 364 9.26 -9.91 12.20
N SER A 365 9.93 -11.00 12.63
CA SER A 365 11.35 -11.19 12.37
C SER A 365 11.68 -11.25 10.88
N LEU A 366 10.71 -11.69 10.07
CA LEU A 366 10.80 -11.71 8.60
C LEU A 366 10.79 -10.32 7.96
N LEU A 367 10.29 -9.30 8.69
CA LEU A 367 10.14 -7.93 8.21
C LEU A 367 11.07 -6.94 8.92
N ASN A 368 11.90 -7.38 9.85
CA ASN A 368 12.83 -6.51 10.54
C ASN A 368 13.93 -5.97 9.61
N PHE A 369 14.50 -4.83 9.97
CA PHE A 369 15.55 -4.18 9.19
C PHE A 369 16.81 -5.05 9.05
N ALA A 370 17.16 -5.82 10.09
CA ALA A 370 18.38 -6.64 10.12
C ALA A 370 18.40 -7.72 9.02
N ARG A 371 17.23 -8.13 8.47
CA ARG A 371 17.15 -9.13 7.39
C ARG A 371 18.02 -8.83 6.17
N PHE A 372 18.26 -7.54 5.86
CA PHE A 372 19.09 -7.13 4.73
C PHE A 372 20.56 -7.47 4.97
N ALA A 373 21.08 -7.15 6.16
CA ALA A 373 22.47 -7.44 6.54
C ALA A 373 22.71 -8.94 6.74
N GLU A 374 21.68 -9.67 7.20
CA GLU A 374 21.74 -11.10 7.50
C GLU A 374 21.47 -11.99 6.27
N GLY A 375 21.10 -11.40 5.13
CA GLY A 375 20.76 -12.15 3.90
C GLY A 375 19.50 -12.99 4.02
N ARG A 376 18.58 -12.65 4.93
CA ARG A 376 17.30 -13.37 5.18
C ARG A 376 16.13 -12.77 4.40
N MET A 377 16.40 -12.20 3.23
CA MET A 377 15.36 -11.63 2.38
C MET A 377 14.42 -12.71 1.85
N ILE A 378 13.13 -12.43 1.90
CA ILE A 378 12.08 -13.19 1.22
C ILE A 378 11.51 -12.30 0.12
N HIS A 379 11.37 -12.84 -1.10
CA HIS A 379 10.95 -12.01 -2.22
C HIS A 379 9.44 -12.17 -2.49
N GLU A 380 8.69 -11.07 -2.43
CA GLU A 380 7.33 -11.03 -2.95
C GLU A 380 7.38 -10.88 -4.48
N THR A 381 6.76 -11.81 -5.16
CA THR A 381 6.74 -11.86 -6.63
C THR A 381 5.42 -11.43 -7.24
N ALA A 382 4.36 -11.29 -6.43
CA ALA A 382 3.08 -10.75 -6.84
C ALA A 382 3.05 -9.21 -6.70
N VAL A 383 4.00 -8.52 -7.35
CA VAL A 383 4.11 -7.05 -7.35
C VAL A 383 3.48 -6.48 -8.63
N LEU A 384 2.59 -5.47 -8.49
CA LEU A 384 1.90 -4.77 -9.57
C LEU A 384 2.38 -3.32 -9.64
#